data_2fdf5eedf47b09f9fa700f8d014a2cfc
#
_entry.id   2fdf5eedf47b09f9fa700f8d014a2cfc
#
_cell.length_a   1.000
_cell.length_b   1.000
_cell.length_c   1.000
_cell.angle_alpha   90.00
_cell.angle_beta   90.00
_cell.angle_gamma   90.00
#
_symmetry.space_group_name_H-M   'P 1'
#
loop_
_entity.id
_entity.type
_entity.pdbx_description
1 polymer ?
#
loop_
_entity_poly.entity_id
_entity_poly.type
_entity_poly.pdbx_seq_one_letter_code
_entity_poly.pdbx_strand_id
1 'polypeptide(L)'
;MPRGVYVRNKRGPYKTSASADRSFNLDRISNVGSFGNQQSVTMETDEEVDARLRERFEVLDEMTQAAIDGHARAVIVSGPAGLGKSYSVERLLESNNIPSDHIVKGYVRPTGLYKLLYQHRSSNSVLVFDDADSIFNDDISLTFLKAVLDSSDRRIVSYLAETRLMDDETAELIPRSFQFDGTIIFITNLDMDAMIERGHKLAPHLEALISRAHYIDLTMKTQQDYLVRIDQVVKLGLLKDKDIDQNGENTIMEFVRSHKNALRELSLRMVLKIANNYKLGGNWQRKCRITCCR
;
A
#
# COMPACT_ATOMS: atom_id res chain seq x y z
N MET A 1 16.26 -53.34 35.12
CA MET A 1 17.08 -52.80 34.01
C MET A 1 17.54 -51.42 34.37
N PRO A 2 18.85 -51.13 34.40
CA PRO A 2 19.36 -49.86 34.92
C PRO A 2 19.31 -48.75 33.90
N ARG A 3 19.07 -47.53 34.40
CA ARG A 3 18.98 -46.26 33.64
C ARG A 3 20.35 -45.86 33.12
N GLY A 4 20.45 -45.54 31.81
CA GLY A 4 21.68 -45.05 31.19
C GLY A 4 22.01 -43.62 31.62
N VAL A 5 23.27 -43.43 31.99
CA VAL A 5 23.86 -42.15 32.39
C VAL A 5 24.30 -41.40 31.12
N TYR A 6 23.72 -40.19 30.90
CA TYR A 6 24.18 -39.30 29.84
C TYR A 6 25.48 -38.60 30.28
N VAL A 7 26.55 -38.84 29.55
CA VAL A 7 27.84 -38.16 29.73
C VAL A 7 27.84 -36.83 28.96
N ARG A 8 27.97 -35.75 29.70
CA ARG A 8 28.03 -34.37 29.17
C ARG A 8 29.43 -34.07 28.66
N ASN A 9 29.62 -33.98 27.34
CA ASN A 9 30.90 -33.57 26.74
C ASN A 9 31.20 -32.11 27.07
N LYS A 10 32.32 -31.86 27.76
CA LYS A 10 32.88 -30.54 28.04
C LYS A 10 33.50 -29.98 26.75
N ARG A 11 32.99 -28.83 26.26
CA ARG A 11 33.62 -28.03 25.19
C ARG A 11 34.90 -27.38 25.77
N GLY A 12 36.04 -27.59 25.13
CA GLY A 12 37.30 -26.93 25.45
C GLY A 12 37.34 -25.45 25.05
N PRO A 13 38.31 -24.68 25.55
CA PRO A 13 38.36 -23.24 25.38
C PRO A 13 38.72 -22.84 23.95
N TYR A 14 38.01 -21.84 23.44
CA TYR A 14 38.28 -21.19 22.15
C TYR A 14 39.66 -20.52 22.16
N LYS A 15 40.52 -20.89 21.21
CA LYS A 15 41.78 -20.19 20.96
C LYS A 15 41.50 -18.89 20.22
N THR A 16 41.80 -17.76 20.84
CA THR A 16 41.87 -16.44 20.22
C THR A 16 43.08 -16.42 19.28
N SER A 17 42.85 -16.32 17.98
CA SER A 17 43.90 -16.03 17.00
C SER A 17 44.11 -14.53 16.88
N ALA A 18 45.39 -14.18 16.84
CA ALA A 18 45.96 -12.83 16.86
C ALA A 18 45.42 -11.89 15.81
N SER A 19 45.31 -10.62 16.20
CA SER A 19 45.17 -9.43 15.40
C SER A 19 46.17 -9.36 14.24
N ALA A 20 45.69 -9.36 13.01
CA ALA A 20 46.46 -8.91 11.86
C ALA A 20 46.09 -7.49 11.57
N ASP A 21 47.01 -6.60 11.93
CA ASP A 21 47.05 -5.19 11.50
C ASP A 21 47.02 -5.14 9.97
N ARG A 22 45.92 -4.67 9.37
CA ARG A 22 45.90 -4.24 7.98
C ARG A 22 45.80 -2.71 7.95
N SER A 23 46.98 -2.09 7.95
CA SER A 23 47.11 -0.70 7.54
C SER A 23 46.54 -0.53 6.12
N PHE A 24 45.44 0.18 6.01
CA PHE A 24 44.83 0.59 4.75
C PHE A 24 45.72 1.67 4.11
N ASN A 25 46.40 1.30 3.04
CA ASN A 25 47.24 2.22 2.26
C ASN A 25 46.34 3.10 1.37
N LEU A 26 46.23 4.41 1.74
CA LEU A 26 45.38 5.40 1.09
C LEU A 26 45.94 5.94 -0.24
N ASP A 27 47.10 5.45 -0.72
CA ASP A 27 47.78 6.00 -1.88
C ASP A 27 47.46 5.30 -3.23
N ARG A 28 46.40 4.52 -3.31
CA ARG A 28 46.01 3.84 -4.58
C ARG A 28 44.68 4.27 -5.19
N ILE A 29 44.10 5.38 -4.74
CA ILE A 29 42.87 5.93 -5.34
C ILE A 29 43.18 7.31 -5.98
N SER A 30 44.17 7.36 -6.84
CA SER A 30 44.42 8.50 -7.73
C SER A 30 44.63 8.02 -9.16
N ASN A 31 43.61 7.42 -9.75
CA ASN A 31 43.41 7.33 -11.20
C ASN A 31 42.16 6.48 -11.50
N VAL A 32 40.99 6.96 -11.14
CA VAL A 32 39.73 6.58 -11.79
C VAL A 32 39.26 7.82 -12.53
N GLY A 33 39.27 7.71 -13.84
CA GLY A 33 38.93 8.81 -14.72
C GLY A 33 37.59 9.46 -14.38
N SER A 34 37.63 10.76 -14.44
CA SER A 34 36.46 11.65 -14.43
C SER A 34 35.47 11.24 -15.52
N PHE A 35 34.52 10.39 -15.20
CA PHE A 35 33.23 10.37 -15.89
C PHE A 35 32.29 11.21 -15.08
N GLY A 36 32.46 12.52 -15.24
CA GLY A 36 31.49 13.52 -14.81
C GLY A 36 30.25 13.41 -15.68
N ASN A 37 29.31 12.60 -15.27
CA ASN A 37 27.91 12.82 -15.58
C ASN A 37 27.28 13.35 -14.29
N GLN A 38 27.51 14.63 -14.00
CA GLN A 38 26.60 15.43 -13.21
C GLN A 38 25.32 15.53 -14.05
N GLN A 39 24.45 14.52 -13.97
CA GLN A 39 23.05 14.76 -14.24
C GLN A 39 22.63 15.81 -13.20
N SER A 40 22.53 17.05 -13.67
CA SER A 40 21.77 18.08 -12.98
C SER A 40 20.40 17.46 -12.71
N VAL A 41 20.08 17.23 -11.44
CA VAL A 41 18.72 16.88 -11.03
C VAL A 41 17.90 18.13 -11.38
N THR A 42 17.41 18.19 -12.61
CA THR A 42 16.43 19.20 -13.01
C THR A 42 15.21 18.92 -12.14
N MET A 43 14.87 19.85 -11.25
CA MET A 43 13.62 19.76 -10.49
C MET A 43 12.49 19.78 -11.50
N GLU A 44 11.62 18.74 -11.44
CA GLU A 44 10.40 18.69 -12.25
C GLU A 44 9.58 19.98 -12.02
N THR A 45 9.00 20.51 -13.08
CA THR A 45 8.04 21.60 -12.98
C THR A 45 6.71 21.12 -12.42
N ASP A 46 5.85 22.03 -11.95
CA ASP A 46 4.51 21.65 -11.46
C ASP A 46 3.68 21.00 -12.57
N GLU A 47 3.84 21.41 -13.83
CA GLU A 47 3.18 20.81 -15.00
C GLU A 47 3.64 19.39 -15.29
N GLU A 48 4.94 19.11 -15.17
CA GLU A 48 5.50 17.76 -15.34
C GLU A 48 5.03 16.82 -14.23
N VAL A 49 5.01 17.31 -12.99
CA VAL A 49 4.46 16.56 -11.84
C VAL A 49 2.97 16.34 -12.01
N ASP A 50 2.20 17.34 -12.46
CA ASP A 50 0.75 17.23 -12.70
C ASP A 50 0.47 16.14 -13.76
N ALA A 51 1.17 16.16 -14.87
CA ALA A 51 1.01 15.18 -15.95
C ALA A 51 1.35 13.76 -15.45
N ARG A 52 2.48 13.58 -14.78
CA ARG A 52 2.93 12.28 -14.23
C ARG A 52 1.94 11.72 -13.20
N LEU A 53 1.41 12.56 -12.30
CA LEU A 53 0.46 12.11 -11.30
C LEU A 53 -0.90 11.80 -11.91
N ARG A 54 -1.35 12.58 -12.88
CA ARG A 54 -2.58 12.33 -13.62
C ARG A 54 -2.54 10.97 -14.30
N GLU A 55 -1.50 10.71 -15.09
CA GLU A 55 -1.29 9.42 -15.76
C GLU A 55 -1.35 8.23 -14.79
N ARG A 56 -0.68 8.33 -13.64
CA ARG A 56 -0.70 7.25 -12.62
C ARG A 56 -2.09 6.97 -12.06
N PHE A 57 -2.89 8.00 -11.84
CA PHE A 57 -4.26 7.83 -11.35
C PHE A 57 -5.24 7.39 -12.45
N GLU A 58 -5.00 7.78 -13.72
CA GLU A 58 -5.72 7.25 -14.88
C GLU A 58 -5.44 5.75 -15.03
N VAL A 59 -4.19 5.31 -14.94
CA VAL A 59 -3.82 3.89 -14.94
C VAL A 59 -4.46 3.14 -13.76
N LEU A 60 -4.55 3.76 -12.57
CA LEU A 60 -5.28 3.16 -11.44
C LEU A 60 -6.75 2.90 -11.79
N ASP A 61 -7.42 3.87 -12.39
CA ASP A 61 -8.83 3.74 -12.80
C ASP A 61 -8.98 2.67 -13.89
N GLU A 62 -8.12 2.65 -14.91
CA GLU A 62 -8.10 1.64 -15.98
C GLU A 62 -7.87 0.22 -15.45
N MET A 63 -6.88 0.04 -14.58
CA MET A 63 -6.56 -1.27 -14.01
C MET A 63 -7.62 -1.76 -13.03
N THR A 64 -8.27 -0.83 -12.30
CA THR A 64 -9.45 -1.16 -11.47
C THR A 64 -10.60 -1.65 -12.34
N GLN A 65 -10.89 -0.98 -13.46
CA GLN A 65 -11.91 -1.41 -14.40
C GLN A 65 -11.56 -2.76 -15.02
N ALA A 66 -10.30 -2.96 -15.42
CA ALA A 66 -9.83 -4.25 -15.94
C ALA A 66 -9.98 -5.40 -14.92
N ALA A 67 -9.82 -5.13 -13.62
CA ALA A 67 -10.07 -6.11 -12.56
C ALA A 67 -11.57 -6.41 -12.43
N ILE A 68 -12.43 -5.39 -12.52
CA ILE A 68 -13.90 -5.54 -12.50
C ILE A 68 -14.36 -6.38 -13.68
N ASP A 69 -13.81 -6.15 -14.87
CA ASP A 69 -14.14 -6.87 -16.10
C ASP A 69 -13.52 -8.29 -16.17
N GLY A 70 -12.72 -8.66 -15.16
CA GLY A 70 -12.05 -9.96 -15.09
C GLY A 70 -10.83 -10.10 -16.00
N HIS A 71 -10.34 -9.01 -16.59
CA HIS A 71 -9.15 -9.00 -17.45
C HIS A 71 -7.85 -8.94 -16.65
N ALA A 72 -7.87 -8.34 -15.45
CA ALA A 72 -6.76 -8.34 -14.52
C ALA A 72 -7.09 -9.21 -13.32
N ARG A 73 -6.26 -10.23 -13.04
CA ARG A 73 -6.47 -11.16 -11.91
C ARG A 73 -6.22 -10.52 -10.56
N ALA A 74 -5.28 -9.59 -10.51
CA ALA A 74 -4.94 -8.87 -9.30
C ALA A 74 -4.31 -7.50 -9.61
N VAL A 75 -4.65 -6.53 -8.77
CA VAL A 75 -4.06 -5.19 -8.78
C VAL A 75 -3.57 -4.86 -7.36
N ILE A 76 -2.36 -4.37 -7.25
CA ILE A 76 -1.79 -3.85 -5.99
C ILE A 76 -1.55 -2.36 -6.17
N VAL A 77 -2.17 -1.55 -5.33
CA VAL A 77 -2.03 -0.10 -5.31
C VAL A 77 -1.31 0.31 -4.03
N SER A 78 -0.07 0.73 -4.17
CA SER A 78 0.77 1.22 -3.08
C SER A 78 0.90 2.73 -3.12
N GLY A 79 0.98 3.36 -1.96
CA GLY A 79 1.24 4.81 -1.85
C GLY A 79 0.73 5.40 -0.55
N PRO A 80 1.10 6.66 -0.23
CA PRO A 80 0.77 7.26 1.05
C PRO A 80 -0.74 7.47 1.25
N ALA A 81 -1.16 7.50 2.52
CA ALA A 81 -2.55 7.68 2.90
C ALA A 81 -3.09 9.07 2.51
N GLY A 82 -4.40 9.14 2.24
CA GLY A 82 -5.10 10.42 2.07
C GLY A 82 -4.87 11.12 0.74
N LEU A 83 -4.53 10.39 -0.34
CA LEU A 83 -4.35 10.90 -1.71
C LEU A 83 -5.44 10.48 -2.70
N GLY A 84 -6.48 9.79 -2.22
CA GLY A 84 -7.63 9.43 -3.03
C GLY A 84 -7.60 8.03 -3.64
N LYS A 85 -6.67 7.13 -3.27
CA LYS A 85 -6.61 5.74 -3.77
C LYS A 85 -7.94 4.99 -3.57
N SER A 86 -8.37 4.88 -2.31
CA SER A 86 -9.62 4.18 -1.95
C SER A 86 -10.83 4.81 -2.64
N TYR A 87 -10.88 6.14 -2.72
CA TYR A 87 -11.96 6.87 -3.39
C TYR A 87 -12.06 6.51 -4.87
N SER A 88 -10.94 6.47 -5.61
CA SER A 88 -10.93 6.08 -7.03
C SER A 88 -11.48 4.67 -7.22
N VAL A 89 -11.02 3.71 -6.42
CA VAL A 89 -11.48 2.32 -6.50
C VAL A 89 -12.96 2.20 -6.12
N GLU A 90 -13.37 2.76 -4.97
CA GLU A 90 -14.76 2.70 -4.49
C GLU A 90 -15.74 3.30 -5.51
N ARG A 91 -15.41 4.45 -6.08
CA ARG A 91 -16.23 5.09 -7.13
C ARG A 91 -16.48 4.18 -8.34
N LEU A 92 -15.44 3.45 -8.78
CA LEU A 92 -15.56 2.51 -9.90
C LEU A 92 -16.39 1.28 -9.53
N LEU A 93 -16.22 0.75 -8.31
CA LEU A 93 -17.05 -0.36 -7.82
C LEU A 93 -18.53 0.04 -7.76
N GLU A 94 -18.83 1.22 -7.20
CA GLU A 94 -20.19 1.77 -7.15
C GLU A 94 -20.79 1.96 -8.54
N SER A 95 -20.03 2.52 -9.50
CA SER A 95 -20.50 2.75 -10.87
C SER A 95 -20.76 1.44 -11.63
N ASN A 96 -20.12 0.34 -11.22
CA ASN A 96 -20.33 -1.01 -11.76
C ASN A 96 -21.31 -1.84 -10.91
N ASN A 97 -22.00 -1.23 -9.94
CA ASN A 97 -22.97 -1.89 -9.05
C ASN A 97 -22.37 -3.06 -8.23
N ILE A 98 -21.09 -2.98 -7.90
CA ILE A 98 -20.44 -3.95 -7.02
C ILE A 98 -20.76 -3.58 -5.56
N PRO A 99 -21.29 -4.52 -4.76
CA PRO A 99 -21.68 -4.26 -3.38
C PRO A 99 -20.50 -3.87 -2.48
N SER A 100 -20.75 -3.05 -1.48
CA SER A 100 -19.72 -2.57 -0.55
C SER A 100 -19.14 -3.64 0.38
N ASP A 101 -19.81 -4.77 0.57
CA ASP A 101 -19.33 -5.94 1.31
C ASP A 101 -18.17 -6.65 0.63
N HIS A 102 -17.93 -6.37 -0.66
CA HIS A 102 -16.71 -6.76 -1.36
C HIS A 102 -15.46 -5.98 -0.92
N ILE A 103 -15.60 -4.92 -0.11
CA ILE A 103 -14.49 -4.10 0.39
C ILE A 103 -14.20 -4.44 1.85
N VAL A 104 -13.05 -5.04 2.08
CA VAL A 104 -12.59 -5.44 3.41
C VAL A 104 -11.60 -4.43 3.93
N LYS A 105 -11.90 -3.82 5.09
CA LYS A 105 -11.04 -2.84 5.77
C LYS A 105 -10.63 -3.34 7.15
N GLY A 106 -9.40 -3.05 7.52
CA GLY A 106 -8.90 -3.32 8.87
C GLY A 106 -8.19 -4.67 9.03
N TYR A 107 -8.33 -5.30 10.20
CA TYR A 107 -7.55 -6.48 10.57
C TYR A 107 -8.21 -7.78 10.10
N VAL A 108 -7.47 -8.56 9.32
CA VAL A 108 -7.91 -9.86 8.79
C VAL A 108 -6.98 -10.97 9.29
N ARG A 109 -7.55 -11.98 9.94
CA ARG A 109 -6.83 -13.21 10.33
C ARG A 109 -6.78 -14.22 9.17
N PRO A 110 -5.83 -15.18 9.15
CA PRO A 110 -5.75 -16.18 8.10
C PRO A 110 -7.03 -16.96 7.86
N THR A 111 -7.75 -17.33 8.92
CA THR A 111 -9.05 -18.03 8.82
C THR A 111 -10.12 -17.16 8.19
N GLY A 112 -10.15 -15.86 8.54
CA GLY A 112 -11.05 -14.88 7.92
C GLY A 112 -10.71 -14.66 6.45
N LEU A 113 -9.41 -14.54 6.12
CA LEU A 113 -8.96 -14.44 4.74
C LEU A 113 -9.41 -15.66 3.91
N TYR A 114 -9.23 -16.87 4.45
CA TYR A 114 -9.64 -18.09 3.75
C TYR A 114 -11.15 -18.12 3.48
N LYS A 115 -11.99 -17.68 4.45
CA LYS A 115 -13.46 -17.54 4.29
C LYS A 115 -13.80 -16.52 3.20
N LEU A 116 -13.22 -15.33 3.25
CA LEU A 116 -13.43 -14.28 2.24
C LEU A 116 -13.05 -14.76 0.83
N LEU A 117 -11.90 -15.42 0.70
CA LEU A 117 -11.48 -15.99 -0.58
C LEU A 117 -12.47 -17.06 -1.08
N TYR A 118 -13.05 -17.86 -0.20
CA TYR A 118 -14.08 -18.83 -0.57
C TYR A 118 -15.37 -18.16 -1.02
N GLN A 119 -15.85 -17.15 -0.29
CA GLN A 119 -17.06 -16.40 -0.63
C GLN A 119 -16.92 -15.68 -1.98
N HIS A 120 -15.76 -15.11 -2.26
CA HIS A 120 -15.47 -14.37 -3.49
C HIS A 120 -14.74 -15.19 -4.57
N ARG A 121 -14.86 -16.53 -4.56
CA ARG A 121 -14.13 -17.40 -5.48
C ARG A 121 -14.63 -17.39 -6.92
N SER A 122 -15.82 -16.87 -7.18
CA SER A 122 -16.45 -16.90 -8.52
C SER A 122 -15.78 -15.91 -9.48
N SER A 123 -15.77 -16.23 -10.77
CA SER A 123 -15.09 -15.44 -11.82
C SER A 123 -15.61 -14.00 -11.97
N ASN A 124 -16.83 -13.71 -11.52
CA ASN A 124 -17.41 -12.37 -11.59
C ASN A 124 -17.30 -11.62 -10.25
N SER A 125 -16.52 -12.13 -9.31
CA SER A 125 -16.35 -11.52 -8.01
C SER A 125 -15.05 -10.75 -7.93
N VAL A 126 -15.13 -9.51 -7.43
CA VAL A 126 -13.98 -8.66 -7.14
C VAL A 126 -13.91 -8.49 -5.61
N LEU A 127 -12.79 -8.84 -5.01
CA LEU A 127 -12.54 -8.65 -3.58
C LEU A 127 -11.50 -7.55 -3.39
N VAL A 128 -11.82 -6.54 -2.59
CA VAL A 128 -10.93 -5.40 -2.33
C VAL A 128 -10.46 -5.43 -0.89
N PHE A 129 -9.16 -5.39 -0.68
CA PHE A 129 -8.52 -5.18 0.61
C PHE A 129 -8.03 -3.74 0.70
N ASP A 130 -8.69 -2.91 1.52
CA ASP A 130 -8.35 -1.51 1.73
C ASP A 130 -7.80 -1.29 3.14
N ASP A 131 -6.53 -0.91 3.24
CA ASP A 131 -5.80 -0.78 4.51
C ASP A 131 -5.83 -2.07 5.39
N ALA A 132 -5.97 -3.24 4.77
CA ALA A 132 -5.95 -4.54 5.45
C ALA A 132 -4.53 -5.15 5.52
N ASP A 133 -3.53 -4.33 5.79
CA ASP A 133 -2.09 -4.66 5.72
C ASP A 133 -1.67 -5.82 6.65
N SER A 134 -2.52 -6.22 7.59
CA SER A 134 -2.30 -7.41 8.44
C SER A 134 -2.12 -8.69 7.64
N ILE A 135 -2.73 -8.79 6.43
CA ILE A 135 -2.61 -9.97 5.56
C ILE A 135 -1.18 -10.16 5.02
N PHE A 136 -0.40 -9.08 4.92
CA PHE A 136 0.99 -9.13 4.46
C PHE A 136 1.98 -9.48 5.60
N ASN A 137 1.54 -9.44 6.86
CA ASN A 137 2.38 -9.68 8.03
C ASN A 137 2.29 -11.11 8.59
N ASP A 138 1.53 -11.99 7.93
CA ASP A 138 1.30 -13.36 8.37
C ASP A 138 1.65 -14.36 7.25
N ASP A 139 2.51 -15.33 7.56
CA ASP A 139 3.03 -16.30 6.59
C ASP A 139 1.94 -17.19 5.97
N ILE A 140 0.88 -17.51 6.74
CA ILE A 140 -0.24 -18.32 6.25
C ILE A 140 -1.05 -17.48 5.24
N SER A 141 -1.38 -16.26 5.59
CA SER A 141 -2.06 -15.32 4.70
C SER A 141 -1.27 -15.10 3.41
N LEU A 142 0.04 -14.87 3.50
CA LEU A 142 0.92 -14.73 2.33
C LEU A 142 0.93 -15.99 1.45
N THR A 143 0.80 -17.18 2.06
CA THR A 143 0.67 -18.43 1.29
C THR A 143 -0.64 -18.49 0.51
N PHE A 144 -1.76 -18.09 1.12
CA PHE A 144 -3.05 -17.99 0.42
C PHE A 144 -2.99 -16.96 -0.71
N LEU A 145 -2.42 -15.78 -0.45
CA LEU A 145 -2.28 -14.73 -1.46
C LEU A 145 -1.45 -15.22 -2.66
N LYS A 146 -0.35 -15.92 -2.45
CA LYS A 146 0.43 -16.50 -3.55
C LYS A 146 -0.37 -17.52 -4.36
N ALA A 147 -1.25 -18.30 -3.72
CA ALA A 147 -2.10 -19.27 -4.41
C ALA A 147 -3.21 -18.60 -5.25
N VAL A 148 -3.84 -17.53 -4.73
CA VAL A 148 -4.90 -16.82 -5.49
C VAL A 148 -4.34 -15.93 -6.60
N LEU A 149 -3.08 -15.50 -6.49
CA LEU A 149 -2.41 -14.68 -7.50
C LEU A 149 -1.60 -15.52 -8.49
N ASP A 150 -1.61 -16.84 -8.36
CA ASP A 150 -0.84 -17.71 -9.24
C ASP A 150 -1.20 -17.52 -10.72
N SER A 151 -0.20 -17.60 -11.59
CA SER A 151 -0.37 -17.41 -13.03
C SER A 151 -0.97 -18.63 -13.76
N SER A 152 -1.11 -19.77 -13.07
CA SER A 152 -1.72 -20.96 -13.63
C SER A 152 -3.21 -20.78 -13.96
N ASP A 153 -3.73 -21.61 -14.86
CA ASP A 153 -5.16 -21.59 -15.22
C ASP A 153 -6.07 -22.03 -14.07
N ARG A 154 -5.55 -22.85 -13.16
CA ARG A 154 -6.26 -23.31 -11.98
C ARG A 154 -5.59 -22.81 -10.72
N ARG A 155 -6.18 -21.80 -10.09
CA ARG A 155 -5.72 -21.24 -8.82
C ARG A 155 -6.41 -21.99 -7.68
N ILE A 156 -5.71 -22.94 -7.09
CA ILE A 156 -6.24 -23.75 -5.97
C ILE A 156 -5.74 -23.21 -4.65
N VAL A 157 -6.67 -22.83 -3.80
CA VAL A 157 -6.39 -22.39 -2.43
C VAL A 157 -6.71 -23.55 -1.48
N SER A 158 -5.75 -23.91 -0.62
CA SER A 158 -5.89 -25.03 0.30
C SER A 158 -5.58 -24.61 1.73
N TYR A 159 -6.44 -25.02 2.66
CA TYR A 159 -6.22 -24.85 4.11
C TYR A 159 -6.47 -26.20 4.80
N LEU A 160 -5.38 -26.95 5.01
CA LEU A 160 -5.42 -28.30 5.55
C LEU A 160 -5.26 -28.27 7.09
N ALA A 161 -6.19 -27.58 7.77
CA ALA A 161 -6.25 -27.56 9.22
C ALA A 161 -7.14 -28.67 9.78
N GLU A 162 -6.95 -29.05 11.05
CA GLU A 162 -7.79 -30.03 11.75
C GLU A 162 -9.22 -29.47 11.93
N THR A 163 -9.34 -28.20 12.30
CA THR A 163 -10.62 -27.52 12.46
C THR A 163 -11.24 -27.21 11.11
N ARG A 164 -12.50 -27.60 10.93
CA ARG A 164 -13.29 -27.23 9.76
C ARG A 164 -13.85 -25.82 9.94
N LEU A 165 -13.80 -25.05 8.89
CA LEU A 165 -14.39 -23.71 8.86
C LEU A 165 -15.83 -23.79 8.34
N MET A 166 -16.69 -22.96 8.90
CA MET A 166 -18.06 -22.77 8.42
C MET A 166 -18.17 -21.37 7.82
N ASP A 167 -18.95 -21.27 6.76
CA ASP A 167 -19.39 -20.01 6.22
C ASP A 167 -20.36 -19.35 7.20
N ASP A 168 -20.14 -18.07 7.52
CA ASP A 168 -20.91 -17.39 8.56
C ASP A 168 -22.33 -17.02 8.09
N GLU A 169 -22.57 -16.95 6.77
CA GLU A 169 -23.86 -16.58 6.19
C GLU A 169 -24.72 -17.82 5.89
N THR A 170 -24.11 -18.83 5.26
CA THR A 170 -24.83 -20.02 4.81
C THR A 170 -24.85 -21.16 5.83
N ALA A 171 -24.00 -21.07 6.87
CA ALA A 171 -23.72 -22.14 7.83
C ALA A 171 -23.24 -23.45 7.18
N GLU A 172 -22.77 -23.40 5.93
CA GLU A 172 -22.18 -24.53 5.24
C GLU A 172 -20.71 -24.74 5.59
N LEU A 173 -20.23 -25.95 5.46
CA LEU A 173 -18.82 -26.28 5.66
C LEU A 173 -18.01 -25.80 4.46
N ILE A 174 -17.03 -24.94 4.72
CA ILE A 174 -16.06 -24.53 3.71
C ILE A 174 -15.11 -25.70 3.41
N PRO A 175 -14.96 -26.07 2.13
CA PRO A 175 -14.05 -27.15 1.74
C PRO A 175 -12.61 -26.82 2.10
N ARG A 176 -11.77 -27.85 2.32
CA ARG A 176 -10.34 -27.66 2.62
C ARG A 176 -9.51 -27.16 1.44
N SER A 177 -10.06 -27.24 0.24
CA SER A 177 -9.48 -26.74 -0.99
C SER A 177 -10.59 -26.31 -1.94
N PHE A 178 -10.38 -25.20 -2.63
CA PHE A 178 -11.30 -24.71 -3.65
C PHE A 178 -10.52 -23.99 -4.77
N GLN A 179 -11.13 -23.89 -5.93
CA GLN A 179 -10.62 -23.08 -7.04
C GLN A 179 -11.08 -21.64 -6.84
N PHE A 180 -10.15 -20.70 -7.04
CA PHE A 180 -10.41 -19.26 -6.96
C PHE A 180 -10.30 -18.67 -8.37
N ASP A 181 -11.41 -18.18 -8.90
CA ASP A 181 -11.49 -17.57 -10.23
C ASP A 181 -11.78 -16.06 -10.17
N GLY A 182 -12.03 -15.53 -8.96
CA GLY A 182 -12.26 -14.12 -8.72
C GLY A 182 -11.04 -13.22 -8.97
N THR A 183 -11.22 -11.92 -8.82
CA THR A 183 -10.19 -10.90 -8.90
C THR A 183 -9.96 -10.25 -7.55
N ILE A 184 -8.73 -9.74 -7.32
CA ILE A 184 -8.39 -9.10 -6.04
C ILE A 184 -7.72 -7.75 -6.30
N ILE A 185 -8.15 -6.75 -5.54
CA ILE A 185 -7.52 -5.44 -5.50
C ILE A 185 -6.99 -5.19 -4.09
N PHE A 186 -5.71 -4.87 -3.97
CA PHE A 186 -5.09 -4.47 -2.71
C PHE A 186 -4.81 -2.97 -2.74
N ILE A 187 -5.28 -2.24 -1.74
CA ILE A 187 -4.94 -0.84 -1.51
C ILE A 187 -4.16 -0.79 -0.20
N THR A 188 -2.90 -0.39 -0.28
CA THR A 188 -2.00 -0.37 0.88
C THR A 188 -1.26 0.95 1.01
N ASN A 189 -0.85 1.26 2.23
CA ASN A 189 0.05 2.37 2.53
C ASN A 189 1.51 1.90 2.67
N LEU A 190 1.77 0.60 2.53
CA LEU A 190 3.12 0.04 2.56
C LEU A 190 3.86 0.42 1.27
N ASP A 191 5.04 0.99 1.43
CA ASP A 191 6.00 1.15 0.34
C ASP A 191 6.73 -0.18 0.14
N MET A 192 6.16 -1.03 -0.73
CA MET A 192 6.66 -2.39 -0.94
C MET A 192 8.05 -2.37 -1.59
N ASP A 193 8.32 -1.45 -2.52
CA ASP A 193 9.61 -1.32 -3.18
C ASP A 193 10.70 -0.95 -2.17
N ALA A 194 10.45 0.06 -1.32
CA ALA A 194 11.39 0.41 -0.27
C ALA A 194 11.59 -0.70 0.78
N MET A 195 10.57 -1.53 1.05
CA MET A 195 10.72 -2.69 1.93
C MET A 195 11.61 -3.77 1.29
N ILE A 196 11.47 -3.99 -0.01
CA ILE A 196 12.28 -4.94 -0.78
C ILE A 196 13.72 -4.45 -0.85
N GLU A 197 13.95 -3.20 -1.25
CA GLU A 197 15.28 -2.60 -1.36
C GLU A 197 16.07 -2.63 -0.03
N ARG A 198 15.38 -2.45 1.11
CA ARG A 198 15.99 -2.50 2.45
C ARG A 198 16.18 -3.93 2.97
N GLY A 199 15.83 -4.94 2.20
CA GLY A 199 15.94 -6.35 2.61
C GLY A 199 15.06 -6.69 3.81
N HIS A 200 13.84 -6.15 3.86
CA HIS A 200 12.88 -6.49 4.91
C HIS A 200 12.60 -7.99 4.91
N LYS A 201 12.31 -8.59 6.08
CA LYS A 201 12.03 -10.03 6.22
C LYS A 201 10.94 -10.55 5.27
N LEU A 202 10.01 -9.70 4.88
CA LEU A 202 8.91 -10.01 3.96
C LEU A 202 9.29 -9.80 2.48
N ALA A 203 10.45 -9.25 2.16
CA ALA A 203 10.85 -8.92 0.79
C ALA A 203 10.63 -10.07 -0.21
N PRO A 204 11.05 -11.34 0.04
CA PRO A 204 10.81 -12.43 -0.89
C PRO A 204 9.32 -12.73 -1.14
N HIS A 205 8.47 -12.45 -0.14
CA HIS A 205 7.02 -12.62 -0.27
C HIS A 205 6.41 -11.47 -1.08
N LEU A 206 6.81 -10.24 -0.81
CA LEU A 206 6.33 -9.05 -1.53
C LEU A 206 6.74 -9.09 -2.99
N GLU A 207 8.00 -9.43 -3.30
CA GLU A 207 8.46 -9.68 -4.68
C GLU A 207 7.60 -10.71 -5.40
N ALA A 208 7.28 -11.81 -4.73
CA ALA A 208 6.44 -12.85 -5.30
C ALA A 208 4.99 -12.41 -5.56
N LEU A 209 4.44 -11.49 -4.75
CA LEU A 209 3.10 -10.92 -4.98
C LEU A 209 3.13 -9.88 -6.11
N ILE A 210 4.10 -8.96 -6.10
CA ILE A 210 4.28 -7.95 -7.14
C ILE A 210 4.46 -8.59 -8.51
N SER A 211 5.23 -9.68 -8.60
CA SER A 211 5.45 -10.39 -9.87
C SER A 211 4.20 -11.06 -10.45
N ARG A 212 3.13 -11.23 -9.65
CA ARG A 212 1.87 -11.89 -10.02
C ARG A 212 0.69 -10.94 -10.17
N ALA A 213 0.87 -9.67 -9.83
CA ALA A 213 -0.17 -8.64 -9.85
C ALA A 213 0.25 -7.45 -10.72
N HIS A 214 -0.71 -6.68 -11.17
CA HIS A 214 -0.43 -5.35 -11.71
C HIS A 214 -0.15 -4.40 -10.55
N TYR A 215 1.11 -4.02 -10.38
CA TYR A 215 1.56 -3.16 -9.29
C TYR A 215 1.58 -1.70 -9.72
N ILE A 216 0.86 -0.86 -8.99
CA ILE A 216 0.75 0.58 -9.23
C ILE A 216 1.37 1.30 -8.03
N ASP A 217 2.54 1.91 -8.26
CA ASP A 217 3.20 2.75 -7.28
C ASP A 217 2.71 4.20 -7.39
N LEU A 218 2.00 4.65 -6.37
CA LEU A 218 1.55 6.03 -6.19
C LEU A 218 2.37 6.77 -5.13
N THR A 219 3.59 6.32 -4.86
CA THR A 219 4.47 6.96 -3.88
C THR A 219 4.78 8.40 -4.28
N MET A 220 4.59 9.30 -3.32
CA MET A 220 4.93 10.71 -3.45
C MET A 220 6.31 10.95 -2.84
N LYS A 221 7.25 11.49 -3.62
CA LYS A 221 8.64 11.65 -3.20
C LYS A 221 8.93 13.03 -2.62
N THR A 222 8.17 14.03 -3.02
CA THR A 222 8.39 15.43 -2.67
C THR A 222 7.14 16.10 -2.12
N GLN A 223 7.30 17.20 -1.37
CA GLN A 223 6.16 18.04 -0.97
C GLN A 223 5.41 18.63 -2.18
N GLN A 224 6.11 18.86 -3.29
CA GLN A 224 5.52 19.31 -4.55
C GLN A 224 4.52 18.28 -5.07
N ASP A 225 4.87 16.98 -5.09
CA ASP A 225 3.96 15.90 -5.51
C ASP A 225 2.64 15.95 -4.72
N TYR A 226 2.74 16.08 -3.38
CA TYR A 226 1.54 16.17 -2.53
C TYR A 226 0.68 17.40 -2.85
N LEU A 227 1.30 18.58 -3.02
CA LEU A 227 0.57 19.81 -3.30
C LEU A 227 -0.09 19.77 -4.67
N VAL A 228 0.61 19.29 -5.69
CA VAL A 228 0.07 19.12 -7.04
C VAL A 228 -1.10 18.13 -7.03
N ARG A 229 -0.97 17.00 -6.32
CA ARG A 229 -2.07 16.05 -6.20
C ARG A 229 -3.28 16.62 -5.48
N ILE A 230 -3.06 17.36 -4.40
CA ILE A 230 -4.13 18.05 -3.67
C ILE A 230 -4.84 19.05 -4.61
N ASP A 231 -4.08 19.86 -5.37
CA ASP A 231 -4.62 20.82 -6.34
C ASP A 231 -5.45 20.11 -7.43
N GLN A 232 -5.01 18.97 -7.96
CA GLN A 232 -5.76 18.16 -8.92
C GLN A 232 -7.14 17.79 -8.37
N VAL A 233 -7.18 17.21 -7.17
CA VAL A 233 -8.42 16.68 -6.59
C VAL A 233 -9.36 17.83 -6.15
N VAL A 234 -8.81 18.93 -5.67
CA VAL A 234 -9.60 20.12 -5.35
C VAL A 234 -10.24 20.72 -6.61
N LYS A 235 -9.49 20.84 -7.72
CA LYS A 235 -10.02 21.28 -9.02
C LYS A 235 -11.11 20.35 -9.57
N LEU A 236 -11.05 19.05 -9.25
CA LEU A 236 -12.10 18.09 -9.61
C LEU A 236 -13.38 18.22 -8.76
N GLY A 237 -13.38 19.11 -7.75
CA GLY A 237 -14.59 19.47 -7.01
C GLY A 237 -14.64 18.99 -5.56
N LEU A 238 -13.55 18.46 -4.98
CA LEU A 238 -13.50 17.98 -3.60
C LEU A 238 -14.14 18.95 -2.58
N LEU A 239 -13.92 20.24 -2.74
CA LEU A 239 -14.45 21.26 -1.83
C LEU A 239 -15.86 21.74 -2.23
N LYS A 240 -16.22 21.66 -3.51
CA LYS A 240 -17.59 21.93 -3.99
C LYS A 240 -18.59 20.94 -3.42
N ASP A 241 -18.22 19.66 -3.34
CA ASP A 241 -19.02 18.61 -2.69
C ASP A 241 -19.24 18.84 -1.20
N LYS A 242 -18.53 19.81 -0.62
CA LYS A 242 -18.68 20.26 0.77
C LYS A 242 -19.33 21.65 0.88
N ASP A 243 -20.04 22.13 -0.17
CA ASP A 243 -20.70 23.44 -0.22
C ASP A 243 -19.71 24.60 0.05
N ILE A 244 -18.49 24.52 -0.47
CA ILE A 244 -17.50 25.58 -0.42
C ILE A 244 -17.41 26.21 -1.80
N ASP A 245 -17.62 27.53 -1.85
CA ASP A 245 -17.52 28.29 -3.08
C ASP A 245 -16.07 28.49 -3.54
N GLN A 246 -15.87 29.02 -4.73
CA GLN A 246 -14.55 29.24 -5.31
C GLN A 246 -13.66 30.16 -4.45
N ASN A 247 -14.25 31.13 -3.76
CA ASN A 247 -13.52 32.04 -2.88
C ASN A 247 -13.02 31.30 -1.63
N GLY A 248 -13.86 30.46 -1.04
CA GLY A 248 -13.50 29.59 0.07
C GLY A 248 -12.41 28.59 -0.32
N GLU A 249 -12.54 27.97 -1.51
CA GLU A 249 -11.54 27.07 -2.06
C GLU A 249 -10.17 27.76 -2.18
N ASN A 250 -10.11 28.95 -2.81
CA ASN A 250 -8.87 29.69 -2.95
C ASN A 250 -8.24 30.04 -1.59
N THR A 251 -9.08 30.48 -0.63
CA THR A 251 -8.64 30.83 0.73
C THR A 251 -8.08 29.62 1.50
N ILE A 252 -8.72 28.47 1.37
CA ILE A 252 -8.27 27.21 1.98
C ILE A 252 -6.94 26.78 1.35
N MET A 253 -6.83 26.80 0.03
CA MET A 253 -5.62 26.36 -0.66
C MET A 253 -4.45 27.32 -0.43
N GLU A 254 -4.69 28.62 -0.29
CA GLU A 254 -3.66 29.57 0.14
C GLU A 254 -3.14 29.26 1.56
N PHE A 255 -4.05 28.92 2.49
CA PHE A 255 -3.66 28.48 3.84
C PHE A 255 -2.81 27.20 3.80
N VAL A 256 -3.19 26.22 2.99
CA VAL A 256 -2.45 24.96 2.83
C VAL A 256 -1.04 25.23 2.31
N ARG A 257 -0.89 26.05 1.25
CA ARG A 257 0.41 26.38 0.64
C ARG A 257 1.30 27.18 1.58
N SER A 258 0.74 28.17 2.28
CA SER A 258 1.49 29.03 3.22
C SER A 258 1.94 28.27 4.48
N HIS A 259 1.22 27.22 4.88
CA HIS A 259 1.53 26.44 6.08
C HIS A 259 2.06 25.03 5.77
N LYS A 260 2.43 24.71 4.52
CA LYS A 260 2.84 23.37 4.08
C LYS A 260 3.89 22.69 4.98
N ASN A 261 4.83 23.45 5.52
CA ASN A 261 5.87 22.94 6.40
C ASN A 261 5.42 22.77 7.87
N ALA A 262 4.35 23.47 8.27
CA ALA A 262 3.82 23.44 9.62
C ALA A 262 2.68 22.41 9.76
N LEU A 263 2.00 22.06 8.67
CA LEU A 263 0.94 21.06 8.70
C LEU A 263 1.47 19.70 9.18
N ARG A 264 0.63 18.96 9.91
CA ARG A 264 0.97 17.62 10.41
C ARG A 264 1.19 16.63 9.26
N GLU A 265 0.44 16.79 8.17
CA GLU A 265 0.53 16.01 6.93
C GLU A 265 0.05 16.85 5.73
N LEU A 266 0.54 16.52 4.55
CA LEU A 266 -0.01 17.04 3.29
C LEU A 266 -0.88 15.93 2.70
N SER A 267 -2.21 16.07 2.82
CA SER A 267 -3.18 15.07 2.37
C SER A 267 -4.54 15.70 2.10
N LEU A 268 -5.38 15.03 1.31
CA LEU A 268 -6.77 15.43 1.10
C LEU A 268 -7.57 15.42 2.41
N ARG A 269 -7.25 14.49 3.34
CA ARG A 269 -7.86 14.46 4.68
C ARG A 269 -7.56 15.74 5.44
N MET A 270 -6.34 16.27 5.33
CA MET A 270 -5.97 17.54 5.95
C MET A 270 -6.70 18.73 5.33
N VAL A 271 -6.83 18.77 4.01
CA VAL A 271 -7.63 19.80 3.32
C VAL A 271 -9.08 19.79 3.80
N LEU A 272 -9.69 18.61 3.92
CA LEU A 272 -11.06 18.47 4.45
C LEU A 272 -11.19 18.92 5.92
N LYS A 273 -10.19 18.65 6.78
CA LYS A 273 -10.17 19.17 8.15
C LYS A 273 -10.09 20.70 8.19
N ILE A 274 -9.26 21.29 7.31
CA ILE A 274 -9.15 22.76 7.17
C ILE A 274 -10.48 23.33 6.66
N ALA A 275 -11.07 22.70 5.67
CA ALA A 275 -12.38 23.08 5.12
C ALA A 275 -13.49 23.04 6.17
N ASN A 276 -13.52 22.03 7.03
CA ASN A 276 -14.46 21.96 8.16
C ASN A 276 -14.26 23.13 9.13
N ASN A 277 -13.00 23.45 9.47
CA ASN A 277 -12.71 24.62 10.31
C ASN A 277 -13.13 25.95 9.66
N TYR A 278 -12.96 26.07 8.34
CA TYR A 278 -13.40 27.24 7.55
C TYR A 278 -14.92 27.41 7.63
N LYS A 279 -15.71 26.33 7.42
CA LYS A 279 -17.16 26.32 7.53
C LYS A 279 -17.67 26.70 8.93
N LEU A 280 -16.92 26.34 10.00
CA LEU A 280 -17.27 26.75 11.38
C LEU A 280 -17.12 28.26 11.62
N GLY A 281 -16.54 28.99 10.68
CA GLY A 281 -16.40 30.45 10.72
C GLY A 281 -15.56 30.98 11.89
N GLY A 282 -15.72 32.27 12.20
CA GLY A 282 -14.92 32.93 13.23
C GLY A 282 -13.44 32.94 12.90
N ASN A 283 -12.56 32.80 13.91
CA ASN A 283 -11.11 32.72 13.66
C ASN A 283 -10.72 31.27 13.30
N TRP A 284 -11.11 30.84 12.10
CA TRP A 284 -10.87 29.49 11.62
C TRP A 284 -9.36 29.19 11.43
N GLN A 285 -8.54 30.18 11.04
CA GLN A 285 -7.10 30.00 10.89
C GLN A 285 -6.45 29.67 12.23
N ARG A 286 -6.90 30.30 13.35
CA ARG A 286 -6.43 29.94 14.69
C ARG A 286 -6.79 28.49 15.03
N LYS A 287 -8.01 28.06 14.71
CA LYS A 287 -8.42 26.66 14.90
C LYS A 287 -7.52 25.71 14.12
N CYS A 288 -7.25 26.02 12.82
CA CYS A 288 -6.37 25.20 12.00
C CYS A 288 -4.94 25.15 12.53
N ARG A 289 -4.37 26.27 13.02
CA ARG A 289 -3.03 26.25 13.62
C ARG A 289 -2.92 25.33 14.81
N ILE A 290 -3.97 25.20 15.62
CA ILE A 290 -3.99 24.34 16.81
C ILE A 290 -4.27 22.88 16.42
N THR A 291 -5.20 22.61 15.51
CA THR A 291 -5.68 21.25 15.21
C THR A 291 -4.97 20.58 14.05
N CYS A 292 -4.45 21.36 13.09
CA CYS A 292 -3.89 20.86 11.83
C CYS A 292 -2.36 21.06 11.74
N CYS A 293 -1.78 21.98 12.52
CA CYS A 293 -0.32 22.22 12.52
C CYS A 293 0.38 21.51 13.69
N ARG A 294 1.72 21.38 13.54
CA ARG A 294 2.64 20.86 14.58
C ARG A 294 3.05 21.96 15.51
#